data_2e036325c3aa96885d97b80853e716a1
#
_entry.id   2e036325c3aa96885d97b80853e716a1
#
_cell.length_a   1.000
_cell.length_b   1.000
_cell.length_c   1.000
_cell.angle_alpha   90.00
_cell.angle_beta   90.00
_cell.angle_gamma   90.00
#
_symmetry.space_group_name_H-M   'P 1'
#
loop_
_entity.id
_entity.type
_entity.pdbx_description
1 polymer ?
#
loop_
_entity_poly.entity_id
_entity_poly.type
_entity_poly.pdbx_seq_one_letter_code
_entity_poly.pdbx_strand_id
1 'polypeptide(L)'
;GSGKSTFATLLSHSHGFVHLEADSHFMTNGKYTFDPLRAADAHAVVVRDAFSAMQAGRKVVVANTHVRLWEMSGIVGATQLAGRTLCFVECAANWGNIHDVPQAALDAMRARWEPLPAEFRAIAFRLTANSDE
;
A
#
# COMPACT_ATOMS: atom_id res chain seq x y z
N GLY A 1 -8.52 2.47 -8.94
CA GLY A 1 -8.90 2.96 -7.68
C GLY A 1 -9.63 2.03 -6.73
N SER A 2 -8.90 1.24 -5.91
CA SER A 2 -9.51 0.42 -4.85
C SER A 2 -9.74 1.18 -3.53
N GLY A 3 -9.29 2.44 -3.44
CA GLY A 3 -9.43 3.28 -2.25
C GLY A 3 -8.24 3.25 -1.27
N LYS A 4 -7.13 2.62 -1.62
CA LYS A 4 -5.94 2.52 -0.74
C LYS A 4 -5.43 3.88 -0.26
N SER A 5 -5.11 4.77 -1.18
CA SER A 5 -4.57 6.09 -0.85
C SER A 5 -5.59 6.96 -0.10
N THR A 6 -6.87 6.83 -0.41
CA THR A 6 -7.96 7.51 0.31
C THR A 6 -8.01 7.07 1.77
N PHE A 7 -7.99 5.76 2.01
CA PHE A 7 -7.99 5.21 3.36
C PHE A 7 -6.73 5.59 4.14
N ALA A 8 -5.56 5.50 3.50
CA ALA A 8 -4.29 5.90 4.12
C ALA A 8 -4.25 7.40 4.46
N THR A 9 -4.81 8.26 3.60
CA THR A 9 -4.96 9.69 3.86
C THR A 9 -5.87 9.94 5.06
N LEU A 10 -6.98 9.21 5.18
CA LEU A 10 -7.87 9.30 6.34
C LEU A 10 -7.15 8.95 7.63
N LEU A 11 -6.39 7.84 7.65
CA LEU A 11 -5.58 7.45 8.83
C LEU A 11 -4.53 8.50 9.17
N SER A 12 -3.90 9.10 8.16
CA SER A 12 -2.91 10.16 8.35
C SER A 12 -3.54 11.40 9.01
N HIS A 13 -4.62 11.92 8.45
CA HIS A 13 -5.25 13.15 8.92
C HIS A 13 -6.00 12.98 10.25
N SER A 14 -6.69 11.86 10.45
CA SER A 14 -7.56 11.68 11.62
C SER A 14 -6.87 10.97 12.78
N HIS A 15 -5.83 10.19 12.54
CA HIS A 15 -5.19 9.33 13.54
C HIS A 15 -3.67 9.48 13.61
N GLY A 16 -3.08 10.40 12.87
CA GLY A 16 -1.66 10.74 12.93
C GLY A 16 -0.73 9.66 12.38
N PHE A 17 -1.20 8.81 11.45
CA PHE A 17 -0.33 7.86 10.76
C PHE A 17 0.62 8.57 9.79
N VAL A 18 1.85 8.11 9.71
CA VAL A 18 2.75 8.43 8.61
C VAL A 18 2.27 7.65 7.39
N HIS A 19 1.86 8.35 6.34
CA HIS A 19 1.39 7.76 5.09
C HIS A 19 2.54 7.63 4.11
N LEU A 20 2.83 6.42 3.67
CA LEU A 20 3.88 6.09 2.71
C LEU A 20 3.31 5.28 1.54
N GLU A 21 3.69 5.64 0.33
CA GLU A 21 3.39 4.88 -0.88
C GLU A 21 4.46 5.10 -1.95
N ALA A 22 4.77 4.06 -2.71
CA ALA A 22 5.81 4.10 -3.74
C ALA A 22 5.43 5.08 -4.87
N ASP A 23 4.14 5.19 -5.19
CA ASP A 23 3.65 6.08 -6.25
C ASP A 23 3.98 7.56 -6.01
N SER A 24 4.15 7.98 -4.75
CA SER A 24 4.56 9.35 -4.44
C SER A 24 5.94 9.72 -5.02
N HIS A 25 6.82 8.73 -5.23
CA HIS A 25 8.14 8.92 -5.81
C HIS A 25 8.11 9.12 -7.33
N PHE A 26 6.96 8.91 -7.97
CA PHE A 26 6.76 9.12 -9.41
C PHE A 26 6.03 10.43 -9.72
N MET A 27 5.75 11.25 -8.69
CA MET A 27 5.17 12.58 -8.88
C MET A 27 6.27 13.59 -9.21
N THR A 28 6.16 14.25 -10.36
CA THR A 28 7.07 15.33 -10.75
C THR A 28 6.22 16.53 -11.21
N ASN A 29 6.39 17.68 -10.56
CA ASN A 29 5.64 18.91 -10.84
C ASN A 29 4.10 18.69 -10.88
N GLY A 30 3.58 17.87 -9.97
CA GLY A 30 2.14 17.55 -9.90
C GLY A 30 1.65 16.55 -10.94
N LYS A 31 2.55 16.00 -11.78
CA LYS A 31 2.23 14.99 -12.79
C LYS A 31 2.79 13.62 -12.39
N TYR A 32 1.94 12.60 -12.44
CA TYR A 32 2.37 11.21 -12.27
C TYR A 32 3.08 10.69 -13.52
N THR A 33 4.31 10.19 -13.35
CA THR A 33 5.09 9.59 -14.44
C THR A 33 5.78 8.32 -13.90
N PHE A 34 5.18 7.17 -14.20
CA PHE A 34 5.73 5.88 -13.78
C PHE A 34 7.03 5.56 -14.53
N ASP A 35 8.05 5.17 -13.79
CA ASP A 35 9.34 4.73 -14.32
C ASP A 35 9.65 3.32 -13.77
N PRO A 36 9.55 2.27 -14.60
CA PRO A 36 9.81 0.89 -14.18
C PRO A 36 11.22 0.66 -13.63
N LEU A 37 12.21 1.42 -14.12
CA LEU A 37 13.61 1.30 -13.67
C LEU A 37 13.81 1.82 -12.24
N ARG A 38 12.93 2.70 -11.78
CA ARG A 38 12.96 3.29 -10.44
C ARG A 38 12.00 2.62 -9.46
N ALA A 39 11.17 1.69 -9.92
CA ALA A 39 10.13 1.07 -9.08
C ALA A 39 10.73 0.33 -7.88
N ALA A 40 11.80 -0.44 -8.09
CA ALA A 40 12.47 -1.16 -7.00
C ALA A 40 13.04 -0.20 -5.95
N ASP A 41 13.66 0.90 -6.40
CA ASP A 41 14.21 1.92 -5.50
C ASP A 41 13.10 2.63 -4.71
N ALA A 42 11.98 2.96 -5.34
CA ALA A 42 10.83 3.57 -4.68
C ALA A 42 10.28 2.67 -3.57
N HIS A 43 10.13 1.38 -3.81
CA HIS A 43 9.71 0.41 -2.79
C HIS A 43 10.73 0.26 -1.66
N ALA A 44 12.04 0.23 -1.97
CA ALA A 44 13.09 0.17 -0.95
C ALA A 44 13.09 1.42 -0.05
N VAL A 45 12.87 2.60 -0.63
CA VAL A 45 12.74 3.85 0.14
C VAL A 45 11.54 3.80 1.09
N VAL A 46 10.39 3.31 0.63
CA VAL A 46 9.20 3.14 1.48
C VAL A 46 9.48 2.21 2.67
N VAL A 47 10.17 1.08 2.46
CA VAL A 47 10.54 0.16 3.55
C VAL A 47 11.45 0.84 4.56
N ARG A 48 12.49 1.53 4.10
CA ARG A 48 13.43 2.25 4.97
C ARG A 48 12.72 3.34 5.78
N ASP A 49 11.90 4.13 5.13
CA ASP A 49 11.20 5.26 5.77
C ASP A 49 10.14 4.76 6.77
N ALA A 50 9.46 3.66 6.45
CA ALA A 50 8.55 2.99 7.37
C ALA A 50 9.28 2.49 8.62
N PHE A 51 10.42 1.83 8.46
CA PHE A 51 11.25 1.35 9.58
C PHE A 51 11.71 2.50 10.47
N SER A 52 12.26 3.57 9.89
CA SER A 52 12.67 4.77 10.60
C SER A 52 11.53 5.40 11.41
N ALA A 53 10.35 5.55 10.80
CA ALA A 53 9.18 6.13 11.46
C ALA A 53 8.71 5.25 12.63
N MET A 54 8.68 3.92 12.45
CA MET A 54 8.31 2.98 13.50
C MET A 54 9.31 2.99 14.66
N GLN A 55 10.62 3.08 14.39
CA GLN A 55 11.64 3.23 15.44
C GLN A 55 11.47 4.54 16.23
N ALA A 56 11.00 5.59 15.59
CA ALA A 56 10.66 6.86 16.23
C ALA A 56 9.31 6.83 16.99
N GLY A 57 8.67 5.67 17.12
CA GLY A 57 7.41 5.50 17.83
C GLY A 57 6.17 5.92 17.02
N ARG A 58 6.32 6.21 15.73
CA ARG A 58 5.23 6.66 14.86
C ARG A 58 4.38 5.47 14.37
N LYS A 59 3.09 5.70 14.21
CA LYS A 59 2.18 4.79 13.48
C LYS A 59 2.40 4.98 11.98
N VAL A 60 2.42 3.89 11.22
CA VAL A 60 2.70 3.94 9.77
C VAL A 60 1.60 3.21 9.01
N VAL A 61 1.17 3.78 7.90
CA VAL A 61 0.34 3.12 6.89
C VAL A 61 1.07 3.13 5.55
N VAL A 62 1.19 1.95 4.93
CA VAL A 62 1.80 1.79 3.60
C VAL A 62 0.71 1.41 2.61
N ALA A 63 0.50 2.25 1.60
CA ALA A 63 -0.56 2.12 0.61
C ALA A 63 -0.02 1.72 -0.77
N ASN A 64 0.58 0.55 -0.87
CA ASN A 64 1.07 -0.01 -2.12
C ASN A 64 0.13 -1.07 -2.69
N THR A 65 0.29 -1.39 -3.98
CA THR A 65 -0.56 -2.38 -4.66
C THR A 65 -0.31 -3.80 -4.15
N HIS A 66 0.93 -4.19 -3.84
CA HIS A 66 1.30 -5.48 -3.24
C HIS A 66 0.52 -6.68 -3.82
N VAL A 67 0.70 -6.95 -5.09
CA VAL A 67 -0.04 -8.01 -5.81
C VAL A 67 0.46 -9.40 -5.42
N ARG A 68 1.75 -9.54 -5.18
CA ARG A 68 2.39 -10.80 -4.75
C ARG A 68 2.86 -10.70 -3.31
N LEU A 69 2.85 -11.82 -2.61
CA LEU A 69 3.22 -11.90 -1.20
C LEU A 69 4.65 -11.41 -0.94
N TRP A 70 5.59 -11.76 -1.81
CA TRP A 70 6.99 -11.35 -1.63
C TRP A 70 7.17 -9.82 -1.65
N GLU A 71 6.29 -9.09 -2.34
CA GLU A 71 6.34 -7.62 -2.40
C GLU A 71 6.10 -6.97 -1.03
N MET A 72 5.42 -7.69 -0.11
CA MET A 72 5.19 -7.24 1.25
C MET A 72 6.32 -7.62 2.23
N SER A 73 7.25 -8.48 1.83
CA SER A 73 8.26 -9.05 2.73
C SER A 73 9.11 -8.00 3.44
N GLY A 74 9.47 -6.93 2.74
CA GLY A 74 10.25 -5.82 3.32
C GLY A 74 9.51 -5.11 4.43
N ILE A 75 8.23 -4.77 4.22
CA ILE A 75 7.40 -4.09 5.24
C ILE A 75 7.09 -5.01 6.41
N VAL A 76 6.78 -6.28 6.16
CA VAL A 76 6.55 -7.28 7.23
C VAL A 76 7.80 -7.43 8.09
N GLY A 77 8.96 -7.61 7.46
CA GLY A 77 10.25 -7.71 8.17
C GLY A 77 10.60 -6.45 8.95
N ALA A 78 10.43 -5.27 8.36
CA ALA A 78 10.66 -3.99 9.02
C ALA A 78 9.75 -3.83 10.25
N THR A 79 8.48 -4.21 10.15
CA THR A 79 7.51 -4.14 11.26
C THR A 79 7.91 -5.07 12.40
N GLN A 80 8.33 -6.30 12.09
CA GLN A 80 8.82 -7.27 13.09
C GLN A 80 10.09 -6.77 13.79
N LEU A 81 11.07 -6.28 13.03
CA LEU A 81 12.32 -5.75 13.58
C LEU A 81 12.10 -4.51 14.44
N ALA A 82 11.14 -3.67 14.10
CA ALA A 82 10.76 -2.51 14.89
C ALA A 82 9.92 -2.86 16.14
N GLY A 83 9.54 -4.13 16.32
CA GLY A 83 8.71 -4.58 17.44
C GLY A 83 7.29 -4.00 17.42
N ARG A 84 6.74 -3.76 16.24
CA ARG A 84 5.43 -3.11 16.05
C ARG A 84 4.35 -4.13 15.67
N THR A 85 3.12 -3.82 16.00
CA THR A 85 1.95 -4.63 15.60
C THR A 85 1.64 -4.40 14.13
N LEU A 86 1.48 -5.48 13.38
CA LEU A 86 1.13 -5.48 11.96
C LEU A 86 -0.36 -5.72 11.79
N CYS A 87 -0.96 -5.00 10.84
CA CYS A 87 -2.34 -5.19 10.39
C CYS A 87 -2.39 -5.04 8.88
N PHE A 88 -3.19 -5.85 8.20
CA PHE A 88 -3.43 -5.74 6.76
C PHE A 88 -4.81 -5.17 6.51
N VAL A 89 -4.92 -4.33 5.47
CA VAL A 89 -6.21 -3.81 4.99
C VAL A 89 -6.30 -4.05 3.49
N GLU A 90 -7.20 -4.93 3.07
CA GLU A 90 -7.53 -5.15 1.67
C GLU A 90 -8.59 -4.15 1.23
N CYS A 91 -8.23 -3.24 0.34
CA CYS A 91 -9.16 -2.28 -0.25
C CYS A 91 -9.76 -2.87 -1.53
N ALA A 92 -11.03 -3.24 -1.47
CA ALA A 92 -11.76 -3.94 -2.54
C ALA A 92 -12.82 -3.07 -3.24
N ALA A 93 -12.83 -1.76 -3.02
CA ALA A 93 -13.71 -0.83 -3.72
C ALA A 93 -13.28 -0.63 -5.18
N ASN A 94 -14.20 -0.19 -6.02
CA ASN A 94 -13.92 0.15 -7.42
C ASN A 94 -14.35 1.60 -7.69
N TRP A 95 -13.42 2.53 -7.48
CA TRP A 95 -13.64 3.97 -7.68
C TRP A 95 -13.12 4.49 -9.02
N GLY A 96 -12.82 3.59 -9.96
CA GLY A 96 -12.23 3.92 -11.25
C GLY A 96 -10.70 3.96 -11.23
N ASN A 97 -10.12 4.29 -12.38
CA ASN A 97 -8.68 4.26 -12.65
C ASN A 97 -8.13 5.69 -12.74
N ILE A 98 -7.72 6.25 -11.59
CA ILE A 98 -7.24 7.65 -11.51
C ILE A 98 -5.84 7.88 -12.07
N HIS A 99 -5.08 6.82 -12.32
CA HIS A 99 -3.72 6.91 -12.86
C HIS A 99 -3.63 6.49 -14.33
N ASP A 100 -4.77 6.32 -15.00
CA ASP A 100 -4.87 5.88 -16.40
C ASP A 100 -4.03 4.62 -16.71
N VAL A 101 -3.98 3.69 -15.75
CA VAL A 101 -3.28 2.41 -15.92
C VAL A 101 -3.98 1.62 -17.02
N PRO A 102 -3.25 1.13 -18.06
CA PRO A 102 -3.85 0.34 -19.13
C PRO A 102 -4.64 -0.86 -18.61
N GLN A 103 -5.80 -1.15 -19.17
CA GLN A 103 -6.66 -2.26 -18.76
C GLN A 103 -5.90 -3.59 -18.74
N ALA A 104 -5.05 -3.84 -19.75
CA ALA A 104 -4.22 -5.04 -19.79
C ALA A 104 -3.28 -5.16 -18.59
N ALA A 105 -2.75 -4.06 -18.07
CA ALA A 105 -1.92 -4.07 -16.87
C ALA A 105 -2.75 -4.39 -15.62
N LEU A 106 -3.96 -3.86 -15.50
CA LEU A 106 -4.89 -4.20 -14.41
C LEU A 106 -5.27 -5.68 -14.44
N ASP A 107 -5.56 -6.23 -15.60
CA ASP A 107 -5.89 -7.65 -15.76
C ASP A 107 -4.69 -8.53 -15.43
N ALA A 108 -3.48 -8.15 -15.83
CA ALA A 108 -2.26 -8.83 -15.45
C ALA A 108 -1.98 -8.79 -13.94
N MET A 109 -2.29 -7.69 -13.26
CA MET A 109 -2.21 -7.60 -11.79
C MET A 109 -3.21 -8.56 -11.13
N ARG A 110 -4.46 -8.58 -11.59
CA ARG A 110 -5.49 -9.51 -11.07
C ARG A 110 -5.09 -10.98 -11.24
N ALA A 111 -4.53 -11.33 -12.41
CA ALA A 111 -4.07 -12.70 -12.69
C ALA A 111 -2.90 -13.14 -11.80
N ARG A 112 -2.09 -12.20 -11.30
CA ARG A 112 -0.94 -12.47 -10.41
C ARG A 112 -1.26 -12.32 -8.94
N TRP A 113 -2.48 -11.93 -8.59
CA TRP A 113 -2.87 -11.71 -7.20
C TRP A 113 -2.69 -12.97 -6.35
N GLU A 114 -1.99 -12.83 -5.24
CA GLU A 114 -1.79 -13.87 -4.25
C GLU A 114 -2.54 -13.49 -2.96
N PRO A 115 -3.44 -14.35 -2.46
CA PRO A 115 -4.16 -14.09 -1.23
C PRO A 115 -3.23 -14.16 -0.02
N LEU A 116 -3.56 -13.45 1.05
CA LEU A 116 -2.83 -13.55 2.32
C LEU A 116 -2.86 -14.98 2.87
N PRO A 117 -1.75 -15.48 3.42
CA PRO A 117 -1.71 -16.72 4.19
C PRO A 117 -2.72 -16.71 5.35
N ALA A 118 -3.20 -17.89 5.74
CA ALA A 118 -4.23 -18.04 6.78
C ALA A 118 -3.84 -17.35 8.11
N GLU A 119 -2.58 -17.42 8.49
CA GLU A 119 -2.04 -16.80 9.71
C GLU A 119 -2.15 -15.26 9.71
N PHE A 120 -2.05 -14.61 8.53
CA PHE A 120 -2.19 -13.15 8.40
C PHE A 120 -3.65 -12.71 8.23
N ARG A 121 -4.54 -13.60 7.82
CA ARG A 121 -5.97 -13.28 7.70
C ARG A 121 -6.62 -12.92 9.04
N ALA A 122 -6.09 -13.43 10.14
CA ALA A 122 -6.56 -13.10 11.49
C ALA A 122 -6.34 -11.62 11.88
N ILE A 123 -5.39 -10.94 11.23
CA ILE A 123 -5.07 -9.53 11.43
C ILE A 123 -5.34 -8.70 10.16
N ALA A 124 -6.21 -9.18 9.29
CA ALA A 124 -6.57 -8.54 8.04
C ALA A 124 -8.03 -8.07 8.08
N PHE A 125 -8.26 -6.88 7.53
CA PHE A 125 -9.58 -6.28 7.35
C PHE A 125 -9.82 -6.07 5.85
N ARG A 126 -11.06 -6.23 5.42
CA ARG A 126 -11.47 -5.93 4.06
C ARG A 126 -12.39 -4.73 4.03
N LEU A 127 -12.00 -3.70 3.29
CA LEU A 127 -12.82 -2.52 3.04
C LEU A 127 -13.49 -2.65 1.67
N THR A 128 -14.80 -2.61 1.66
CA THR A 128 -15.62 -2.55 0.45
C THR A 128 -16.33 -1.20 0.41
N ALA A 129 -16.62 -0.69 -0.80
CA ALA A 129 -17.58 0.40 -0.90
C ALA A 129 -18.94 -0.11 -0.44
N ASN A 130 -19.64 0.65 0.39
CA ASN A 130 -21.07 0.41 0.57
C ASN A 130 -21.71 0.59 -0.82
N SER A 131 -22.41 -0.43 -1.30
CA SER A 131 -23.42 -0.21 -2.33
C SER A 131 -24.48 0.64 -1.66
N ASP A 132 -24.50 1.93 -1.97
CA ASP A 132 -25.65 2.75 -1.63
C ASP A 132 -26.88 2.10 -2.27
N GLU A 133 -27.76 1.61 -1.42
CA GLU A 133 -29.10 1.19 -1.81
C GLU A 133 -29.90 2.38 -2.38
#